data_f06ae5a252a74a24b2e8d009ebe48460
#
_entry.id   f06ae5a252a74a24b2e8d009ebe48460
#
_cell.length_a   1.000
_cell.length_b   1.000
_cell.length_c   1.000
_cell.angle_alpha   90.00
_cell.angle_beta   90.00
_cell.angle_gamma   90.00
#
_symmetry.space_group_name_H-M   'P 1'
#
loop_
_entity.id
_entity.type
_entity.pdbx_description
1 polymer ?
#
loop_
_entity_poly.entity_id
_entity_poly.type
_entity_poly.pdbx_seq_one_letter_code
_entity_poly.pdbx_strand_id
1 'polypeptide(L)'
;MLSQMLQLLLVACGRKGYLILGKGIHGLIIERGFGLGLEVSNALMDMYVKCESLPEEKQVFDELPEKDIVSWTSIICGMVQCKFPKEVLELFCDVQSSGIEPDGIILTSVLSARASPGALDYGRLVREYIDHKAIKWDIQIGTAVVDMYAKCGCIEMAMQIFNVMPHKNVLTWNAMLNGLAMHGHGQKALQLFEEMVREGMRPNEVTFLVTLTACCHCGFVGEGRRYFHWMKSQQYNLPPRLEHYGCMVDFLCRAGLLDEALELTKAMPMLPDVRIMGALLSTCKANGNVELPREILDRLVEFDSRDSGVYVLLSNILAINQRWADVTRIRRLMKMGIEKTPGSSVIEVDGKAHEIIVGDLRYPQDKHIRLFLKSLSDTQIKSFLKSILNGHS
;
A
#
# COMPACT_ATOMS: atom_id res chain seq x y z
N MET A 1 -3.15 -9.58 41.49
CA MET A 1 -2.45 -8.29 41.64
C MET A 1 -1.17 -8.20 40.76
N LEU A 2 -0.20 -9.15 40.90
CA LEU A 2 1.05 -9.15 40.15
C LEU A 2 0.81 -9.33 38.63
N SER A 3 -0.07 -10.27 38.22
CA SER A 3 -0.46 -10.51 36.83
C SER A 3 -1.02 -9.25 36.18
N GLN A 4 -1.92 -8.54 36.83
CA GLN A 4 -2.52 -7.29 36.34
C GLN A 4 -1.46 -6.19 36.17
N MET A 5 -0.49 -6.11 37.09
CA MET A 5 0.60 -5.12 36.97
C MET A 5 1.50 -5.43 35.79
N LEU A 6 1.84 -6.71 35.58
CA LEU A 6 2.62 -7.15 34.42
C LEU A 6 1.90 -6.85 33.10
N GLN A 7 0.61 -7.14 33.02
CA GLN A 7 -0.20 -6.79 31.84
C GLN A 7 -0.17 -5.29 31.54
N LEU A 8 -0.37 -4.43 32.55
CA LEU A 8 -0.32 -2.98 32.38
C LEU A 8 1.04 -2.49 31.89
N LEU A 9 2.14 -3.06 32.41
CA LEU A 9 3.49 -2.74 31.98
C LEU A 9 3.74 -3.17 30.54
N LEU A 10 3.31 -4.37 30.14
CA LEU A 10 3.44 -4.87 28.77
C LEU A 10 2.63 -4.03 27.79
N VAL A 11 1.38 -3.69 28.12
CA VAL A 11 0.55 -2.79 27.32
C VAL A 11 1.22 -1.42 27.14
N ALA A 12 1.83 -0.88 28.21
CA ALA A 12 2.57 0.39 28.12
C ALA A 12 3.80 0.29 27.21
N CYS A 13 4.55 -0.83 27.30
CA CYS A 13 5.69 -1.10 26.41
C CYS A 13 5.27 -1.17 24.94
N GLY A 14 4.20 -1.92 24.64
CA GLY A 14 3.67 -2.02 23.29
C GLY A 14 3.22 -0.67 22.72
N ARG A 15 2.48 0.14 23.49
CA ARG A 15 2.03 1.48 23.06
C ARG A 15 3.16 2.45 22.75
N LYS A 16 4.31 2.29 23.41
CA LYS A 16 5.48 3.18 23.27
C LYS A 16 6.58 2.60 22.37
N GLY A 17 6.43 1.36 21.90
CA GLY A 17 7.46 0.67 21.09
C GLY A 17 8.70 0.32 21.89
N TYR A 18 8.61 0.10 23.23
CA TYR A 18 9.75 -0.19 24.10
C TYR A 18 10.09 -1.69 24.09
N LEU A 19 10.53 -2.20 22.94
CA LEU A 19 10.84 -3.63 22.75
C LEU A 19 11.85 -4.17 23.80
N ILE A 20 12.95 -3.45 24.04
CA ILE A 20 13.99 -3.89 24.98
C ILE A 20 13.44 -4.06 26.39
N LEU A 21 12.62 -3.13 26.85
CA LEU A 21 11.98 -3.21 28.16
C LEU A 21 10.98 -4.36 28.19
N GLY A 22 10.19 -4.54 27.14
CA GLY A 22 9.27 -5.67 26.99
C GLY A 22 9.96 -7.02 27.06
N LYS A 23 11.09 -7.20 26.36
CA LYS A 23 11.94 -8.39 26.45
C LYS A 23 12.50 -8.60 27.85
N GLY A 24 12.89 -7.53 28.55
CA GLY A 24 13.35 -7.61 29.97
C GLY A 24 12.27 -8.10 30.90
N ILE A 25 11.01 -7.59 30.74
CA ILE A 25 9.87 -8.07 31.52
C ILE A 25 9.56 -9.54 31.21
N HIS A 26 9.61 -9.95 29.94
CA HIS A 26 9.41 -11.34 29.55
C HIS A 26 10.47 -12.26 30.19
N GLY A 27 11.75 -11.88 30.15
CA GLY A 27 12.83 -12.61 30.82
C GLY A 27 12.60 -12.75 32.33
N LEU A 28 12.19 -11.68 33.01
CA LEU A 28 11.87 -11.72 34.43
C LEU A 28 10.68 -12.65 34.76
N ILE A 29 9.68 -12.72 33.89
CA ILE A 29 8.53 -13.63 34.06
C ILE A 29 9.03 -15.08 34.02
N ILE A 30 9.89 -15.41 33.05
CA ILE A 30 10.47 -16.77 32.91
C ILE A 30 11.36 -17.10 34.11
N GLU A 31 12.33 -16.23 34.45
CA GLU A 31 13.29 -16.46 35.55
C GLU A 31 12.61 -16.65 36.91
N ARG A 32 11.54 -15.93 37.18
CA ARG A 32 10.81 -16.02 38.43
C ARG A 32 9.81 -17.17 38.49
N GLY A 33 9.69 -17.95 37.42
CA GLY A 33 8.76 -19.07 37.34
C GLY A 33 7.29 -18.64 37.48
N PHE A 34 6.99 -17.36 37.16
CA PHE A 34 5.61 -16.94 37.04
C PHE A 34 5.07 -17.64 35.81
N GLY A 35 4.33 -18.73 35.99
CA GLY A 35 3.73 -19.44 34.90
C GLY A 35 3.02 -18.44 33.96
N LEU A 36 3.31 -18.53 32.67
CA LEU A 36 2.68 -17.71 31.63
C LEU A 36 1.20 -18.07 31.60
N GLY A 37 0.42 -17.50 32.51
CA GLY A 37 -1.02 -17.59 32.42
C GLY A 37 -1.49 -16.96 31.11
N LEU A 38 -2.55 -17.50 30.52
CA LEU A 38 -3.08 -17.10 29.21
C LEU A 38 -3.18 -15.57 29.03
N GLU A 39 -3.63 -14.86 30.07
CA GLU A 39 -3.76 -13.40 30.06
C GLU A 39 -2.42 -12.66 29.92
N VAL A 40 -1.34 -13.14 30.57
CA VAL A 40 -0.01 -12.53 30.49
C VAL A 40 0.63 -12.85 29.16
N SER A 41 0.44 -14.07 28.65
CA SER A 41 0.92 -14.47 27.32
C SER A 41 0.25 -13.66 26.21
N ASN A 42 -1.06 -13.45 26.30
CA ASN A 42 -1.77 -12.60 25.34
C ASN A 42 -1.29 -11.14 25.40
N ALA A 43 -0.96 -10.62 26.60
CA ALA A 43 -0.38 -9.29 26.74
C ALA A 43 1.07 -9.20 26.21
N LEU A 44 1.86 -10.27 26.33
CA LEU A 44 3.18 -10.38 25.72
C LEU A 44 3.09 -10.39 24.19
N MET A 45 2.21 -11.18 23.63
CA MET A 45 1.97 -11.25 22.19
C MET A 45 1.55 -9.88 21.66
N ASP A 46 0.56 -9.20 22.26
CA ASP A 46 0.12 -7.85 21.88
C ASP A 46 1.28 -6.83 21.94
N MET A 47 2.14 -6.93 22.95
CA MET A 47 3.32 -6.09 23.08
C MET A 47 4.31 -6.34 21.92
N TYR A 48 4.59 -7.61 21.60
CA TYR A 48 5.49 -7.96 20.51
C TYR A 48 4.96 -7.55 19.14
N VAL A 49 3.66 -7.75 18.87
CA VAL A 49 2.99 -7.25 17.65
C VAL A 49 3.19 -5.75 17.49
N LYS A 50 2.89 -4.96 18.54
CA LYS A 50 3.03 -3.50 18.52
C LYS A 50 4.47 -3.02 18.38
N CYS A 51 5.43 -3.85 18.78
CA CYS A 51 6.86 -3.61 18.60
C CYS A 51 7.43 -4.21 17.30
N GLU A 52 6.57 -4.74 16.42
CA GLU A 52 6.95 -5.38 15.13
C GLU A 52 7.96 -6.54 15.30
N SER A 53 7.88 -7.28 16.42
CA SER A 53 8.80 -8.35 16.81
C SER A 53 8.14 -9.73 16.67
N LEU A 54 7.84 -10.11 15.42
CA LEU A 54 7.10 -11.32 15.06
C LEU A 54 7.74 -12.65 15.53
N PRO A 55 9.08 -12.83 15.50
CA PRO A 55 9.69 -14.08 15.97
C PRO A 55 9.40 -14.38 17.44
N GLU A 56 9.45 -13.36 18.31
CA GLU A 56 9.19 -13.51 19.74
C GLU A 56 7.69 -13.67 20.00
N GLU A 57 6.83 -13.02 19.23
CA GLU A 57 5.38 -13.23 19.29
C GLU A 57 5.04 -14.69 18.98
N LYS A 58 5.59 -15.21 17.87
CA LYS A 58 5.38 -16.60 17.45
C LYS A 58 5.89 -17.59 18.49
N GLN A 59 7.05 -17.33 19.09
CA GLN A 59 7.58 -18.17 20.17
C GLN A 59 6.59 -18.25 21.35
N VAL A 60 6.08 -17.10 21.82
CA VAL A 60 5.11 -17.07 22.93
C VAL A 60 3.82 -17.84 22.55
N PHE A 61 3.36 -17.69 21.30
CA PHE A 61 2.19 -18.40 20.82
C PHE A 61 2.40 -19.92 20.77
N ASP A 62 3.56 -20.37 20.27
CA ASP A 62 3.88 -21.79 20.15
C ASP A 62 4.04 -22.46 21.53
N GLU A 63 4.57 -21.73 22.53
CA GLU A 63 4.74 -22.19 23.91
C GLU A 63 3.44 -22.26 24.72
N LEU A 64 2.35 -21.66 24.23
CA LEU A 64 1.04 -21.70 24.90
C LEU A 64 0.44 -23.11 24.87
N PRO A 65 0.17 -23.74 26.04
CA PRO A 65 -0.43 -25.08 26.10
C PRO A 65 -1.88 -25.06 25.61
N GLU A 66 -2.63 -24.03 25.92
CA GLU A 66 -3.99 -23.80 25.47
C GLU A 66 -4.08 -22.42 24.82
N LYS A 67 -4.73 -22.36 23.66
CA LYS A 67 -4.89 -21.13 22.88
C LYS A 67 -6.36 -20.73 22.86
N ASP A 68 -6.65 -19.49 23.22
CA ASP A 68 -7.99 -18.93 23.14
C ASP A 68 -8.16 -18.04 21.89
N ILE A 69 -9.35 -17.50 21.72
CA ILE A 69 -9.66 -16.62 20.60
C ILE A 69 -8.73 -15.39 20.56
N VAL A 70 -8.29 -14.89 21.72
CA VAL A 70 -7.41 -13.72 21.82
C VAL A 70 -6.00 -14.06 21.35
N SER A 71 -5.49 -15.25 21.74
CA SER A 71 -4.17 -15.74 21.27
C SER A 71 -4.14 -15.86 19.74
N TRP A 72 -5.16 -16.47 19.16
CA TRP A 72 -5.29 -16.62 17.70
C TRP A 72 -5.44 -15.28 17.01
N THR A 73 -6.26 -14.37 17.56
CA THR A 73 -6.42 -13.03 17.00
C THR A 73 -5.10 -12.27 16.99
N SER A 74 -4.33 -12.34 18.10
CA SER A 74 -3.04 -11.66 18.21
C SER A 74 -2.08 -12.12 17.12
N ILE A 75 -1.83 -13.43 17.00
CA ILE A 75 -0.85 -13.96 16.02
C ILE A 75 -1.28 -13.68 14.58
N ILE A 76 -2.57 -13.80 14.26
CA ILE A 76 -3.09 -13.50 12.92
C ILE A 76 -2.89 -12.02 12.60
N CYS A 77 -3.22 -11.12 13.52
CA CYS A 77 -2.99 -9.68 13.35
C CYS A 77 -1.50 -9.34 13.17
N GLY A 78 -0.61 -9.98 13.93
CA GLY A 78 0.84 -9.82 13.80
C GLY A 78 1.33 -10.24 12.43
N MET A 79 0.90 -11.41 11.94
CA MET A 79 1.24 -11.91 10.60
C MET A 79 0.73 -10.99 9.48
N VAL A 80 -0.50 -10.44 9.62
CA VAL A 80 -1.06 -9.48 8.65
C VAL A 80 -0.22 -8.19 8.63
N GLN A 81 0.16 -7.64 9.79
CA GLN A 81 0.99 -6.43 9.87
C GLN A 81 2.37 -6.64 9.24
N CYS A 82 2.97 -7.79 9.48
CA CYS A 82 4.28 -8.15 8.93
C CYS A 82 4.21 -8.63 7.46
N LYS A 83 3.02 -8.68 6.87
CA LYS A 83 2.78 -9.04 5.46
C LYS A 83 3.16 -10.50 5.12
N PHE A 84 2.77 -11.44 5.96
CA PHE A 84 2.91 -12.89 5.75
C PHE A 84 1.56 -13.53 5.42
N PRO A 85 1.01 -13.31 4.22
CA PRO A 85 -0.35 -13.76 3.87
C PRO A 85 -0.53 -15.27 3.83
N LYS A 86 0.50 -16.04 3.52
CA LYS A 86 0.43 -17.53 3.49
C LYS A 86 0.26 -18.08 4.89
N GLU A 87 1.06 -17.58 5.81
CA GLU A 87 1.02 -17.96 7.23
C GLU A 87 -0.32 -17.58 7.88
N VAL A 88 -0.91 -16.44 7.49
CA VAL A 88 -2.25 -16.02 7.95
C VAL A 88 -3.30 -17.07 7.62
N LEU A 89 -3.19 -17.73 6.47
CA LEU A 89 -4.16 -18.75 6.06
C LEU A 89 -3.94 -20.09 6.74
N GLU A 90 -2.69 -20.49 6.89
CA GLU A 90 -2.35 -21.68 7.66
C GLU A 90 -2.94 -21.54 9.07
N LEU A 91 -2.71 -20.39 9.71
CA LEU A 91 -3.29 -20.09 11.02
C LEU A 91 -4.82 -20.05 11.00
N PHE A 92 -5.44 -19.57 9.94
CA PHE A 92 -6.90 -19.59 9.83
C PHE A 92 -7.46 -21.01 9.74
N CYS A 93 -6.80 -21.91 8.99
CA CYS A 93 -7.15 -23.32 8.94
C CYS A 93 -6.92 -24.01 10.30
N ASP A 94 -5.84 -23.64 11.00
CA ASP A 94 -5.53 -24.17 12.34
C ASP A 94 -6.58 -23.74 13.37
N VAL A 95 -7.04 -22.48 13.36
CA VAL A 95 -8.16 -22.00 14.21
C VAL A 95 -9.40 -22.86 13.98
N GLN A 96 -9.77 -23.10 12.73
CA GLN A 96 -10.94 -23.93 12.40
C GLN A 96 -10.78 -25.37 12.91
N SER A 97 -9.57 -25.93 12.78
CA SER A 97 -9.25 -27.29 13.21
C SER A 97 -9.22 -27.42 14.73
N SER A 98 -8.89 -26.35 15.46
CA SER A 98 -8.90 -26.31 16.93
C SER A 98 -10.30 -26.29 17.55
N GLY A 99 -11.35 -26.16 16.73
CA GLY A 99 -12.72 -26.05 17.19
C GLY A 99 -13.12 -24.69 17.75
N ILE A 100 -12.22 -23.69 17.67
CA ILE A 100 -12.52 -22.31 18.04
C ILE A 100 -13.20 -21.63 16.86
N GLU A 101 -14.32 -20.94 17.12
CA GLU A 101 -15.02 -20.17 16.09
C GLU A 101 -14.32 -18.82 15.88
N PRO A 102 -13.78 -18.54 14.65
CA PRO A 102 -13.21 -17.25 14.32
C PRO A 102 -14.22 -16.11 14.55
N ASP A 103 -13.78 -15.07 15.23
CA ASP A 103 -14.57 -13.86 15.42
C ASP A 103 -14.46 -12.89 14.22
N GLY A 104 -15.20 -11.79 14.28
CA GLY A 104 -15.18 -10.77 13.23
C GLY A 104 -13.79 -10.15 13.00
N ILE A 105 -12.94 -10.11 14.04
CA ILE A 105 -11.58 -9.56 13.95
C ILE A 105 -10.68 -10.52 13.15
N ILE A 106 -10.73 -11.81 13.44
CA ILE A 106 -9.99 -12.81 12.66
C ILE A 106 -10.44 -12.78 11.21
N LEU A 107 -11.76 -12.83 10.95
CA LEU A 107 -12.30 -12.82 9.59
C LEU A 107 -11.86 -11.58 8.80
N THR A 108 -11.98 -10.40 9.38
CA THR A 108 -11.57 -9.15 8.73
C THR A 108 -10.06 -9.07 8.55
N SER A 109 -9.27 -9.59 9.49
CA SER A 109 -7.80 -9.64 9.40
C SER A 109 -7.36 -10.56 8.26
N VAL A 110 -7.94 -11.75 8.16
CA VAL A 110 -7.64 -12.69 7.05
C VAL A 110 -8.03 -12.09 5.70
N LEU A 111 -9.20 -11.45 5.60
CA LEU A 111 -9.63 -10.76 4.37
C LEU A 111 -8.73 -9.57 4.00
N SER A 112 -8.13 -8.92 4.99
CA SER A 112 -7.21 -7.80 4.76
C SER A 112 -5.77 -8.22 4.46
N ALA A 113 -5.42 -9.50 4.72
CA ALA A 113 -4.11 -10.04 4.37
C ALA A 113 -3.87 -9.85 2.87
N ARG A 114 -2.96 -8.94 2.55
CA ARG A 114 -2.81 -8.35 1.20
C ARG A 114 -2.58 -9.39 0.13
N ALA A 115 -3.27 -9.16 -0.97
CA ALA A 115 -3.18 -9.73 -2.29
C ALA A 115 -1.77 -10.26 -2.64
N SER A 116 -1.57 -11.54 -2.34
CA SER A 116 -0.61 -12.39 -3.05
C SER A 116 -1.35 -13.07 -4.21
N PRO A 117 -0.65 -13.63 -5.19
CA PRO A 117 -1.22 -14.63 -6.08
C PRO A 117 -1.99 -15.65 -5.23
N GLY A 118 -3.29 -15.83 -5.48
CA GLY A 118 -4.17 -16.68 -4.67
C GLY A 118 -5.07 -15.96 -3.66
N ALA A 119 -4.95 -14.64 -3.44
CA ALA A 119 -5.80 -13.89 -2.50
C ALA A 119 -7.31 -14.04 -2.78
N LEU A 120 -7.68 -14.27 -4.03
CA LEU A 120 -9.05 -14.52 -4.42
C LEU A 120 -9.59 -15.84 -3.85
N ASP A 121 -8.79 -16.90 -3.87
CA ASP A 121 -9.19 -18.22 -3.35
C ASP A 121 -9.37 -18.16 -1.83
N TYR A 122 -8.53 -17.38 -1.16
CA TYR A 122 -8.64 -17.12 0.27
C TYR A 122 -9.91 -16.34 0.63
N GLY A 123 -10.20 -15.31 -0.14
CA GLY A 123 -11.43 -14.55 0.02
C GLY A 123 -12.67 -15.41 -0.18
N ARG A 124 -12.63 -16.34 -1.13
CA ARG A 124 -13.69 -17.33 -1.35
C ARG A 124 -13.84 -18.26 -0.16
N LEU A 125 -12.75 -18.83 0.36
CA LEU A 125 -12.77 -19.71 1.54
C LEU A 125 -13.36 -19.02 2.77
N VAL A 126 -12.94 -17.77 3.05
CA VAL A 126 -13.51 -17.02 4.17
C VAL A 126 -14.99 -16.73 3.96
N ARG A 127 -15.39 -16.39 2.73
CA ARG A 127 -16.79 -16.16 2.40
C ARG A 127 -17.62 -17.43 2.57
N GLU A 128 -17.16 -18.56 2.03
CA GLU A 128 -17.82 -19.86 2.19
C GLU A 128 -17.96 -20.23 3.67
N TYR A 129 -16.95 -19.93 4.48
CA TYR A 129 -17.01 -20.13 5.92
C TYR A 129 -18.09 -19.26 6.55
N ILE A 130 -18.16 -17.95 6.21
CA ILE A 130 -19.18 -17.02 6.72
C ILE A 130 -20.59 -17.51 6.34
N ASP A 131 -20.78 -17.91 5.09
CA ASP A 131 -22.08 -18.37 4.57
C ASP A 131 -22.47 -19.73 5.21
N HIS A 132 -21.54 -20.68 5.33
CA HIS A 132 -21.78 -22.00 5.92
C HIS A 132 -22.11 -21.93 7.42
N LYS A 133 -21.43 -21.06 8.15
CA LYS A 133 -21.68 -20.83 9.58
C LYS A 133 -22.84 -19.88 9.86
N ALA A 134 -23.48 -19.35 8.83
CA ALA A 134 -24.55 -18.36 8.92
C ALA A 134 -24.16 -17.15 9.79
N ILE A 135 -22.88 -16.75 9.72
CA ILE A 135 -22.37 -15.59 10.45
C ILE A 135 -23.09 -14.36 9.96
N LYS A 136 -23.65 -13.59 10.87
CA LYS A 136 -24.37 -12.36 10.52
C LYS A 136 -23.40 -11.35 9.89
N TRP A 137 -23.72 -10.93 8.68
CA TRP A 137 -22.99 -9.89 7.99
C TRP A 137 -23.17 -8.55 8.71
N ASP A 138 -22.12 -8.11 9.36
CA ASP A 138 -22.04 -6.75 9.87
C ASP A 138 -21.33 -5.82 8.87
N ILE A 139 -21.28 -4.52 9.18
CA ILE A 139 -20.64 -3.53 8.31
C ILE A 139 -19.14 -3.81 8.15
N GLN A 140 -18.47 -4.33 9.18
CA GLN A 140 -17.02 -4.58 9.17
C GLN A 140 -16.68 -5.74 8.25
N ILE A 141 -17.33 -6.88 8.43
CA ILE A 141 -17.17 -8.07 7.59
C ILE A 141 -17.52 -7.74 6.13
N GLY A 142 -18.68 -7.11 5.91
CA GLY A 142 -19.12 -6.73 4.57
C GLY A 142 -18.13 -5.78 3.87
N THR A 143 -17.63 -4.78 4.59
CA THR A 143 -16.62 -3.85 4.06
C THR A 143 -15.31 -4.58 3.71
N ALA A 144 -14.84 -5.50 4.56
CA ALA A 144 -13.62 -6.26 4.32
C ALA A 144 -13.77 -7.18 3.10
N VAL A 145 -14.93 -7.81 2.92
CA VAL A 145 -15.20 -8.66 1.74
C VAL A 145 -15.28 -7.82 0.46
N VAL A 146 -15.94 -6.65 0.49
CA VAL A 146 -15.96 -5.72 -0.64
C VAL A 146 -14.54 -5.27 -0.99
N ASP A 147 -13.74 -4.86 -0.02
CA ASP A 147 -12.37 -4.40 -0.22
C ASP A 147 -11.48 -5.50 -0.81
N MET A 148 -11.62 -6.73 -0.32
CA MET A 148 -10.90 -7.89 -0.81
C MET A 148 -11.23 -8.18 -2.28
N TYR A 149 -12.50 -8.34 -2.65
CA TYR A 149 -12.89 -8.60 -4.04
C TYR A 149 -12.50 -7.45 -4.96
N ALA A 150 -12.67 -6.21 -4.52
CA ALA A 150 -12.30 -5.02 -5.26
C ALA A 150 -10.80 -4.96 -5.54
N LYS A 151 -9.96 -5.25 -4.56
CA LYS A 151 -8.48 -5.31 -4.71
C LYS A 151 -8.02 -6.46 -5.60
N CYS A 152 -8.74 -7.59 -5.59
CA CYS A 152 -8.46 -8.72 -6.48
C CYS A 152 -8.96 -8.51 -7.92
N GLY A 153 -9.55 -7.37 -8.26
CA GLY A 153 -10.09 -7.09 -9.59
C GLY A 153 -11.45 -7.73 -9.89
N CYS A 154 -12.05 -8.41 -8.92
CA CYS A 154 -13.38 -9.02 -9.04
C CYS A 154 -14.48 -7.98 -8.77
N ILE A 155 -14.51 -6.94 -9.60
CA ILE A 155 -15.35 -5.75 -9.40
C ILE A 155 -16.85 -6.09 -9.38
N GLU A 156 -17.29 -7.05 -10.20
CA GLU A 156 -18.71 -7.48 -10.25
C GLU A 156 -19.13 -8.11 -8.92
N MET A 157 -18.27 -8.97 -8.33
CA MET A 157 -18.55 -9.60 -7.04
C MET A 157 -18.54 -8.57 -5.91
N ALA A 158 -17.56 -7.66 -5.92
CA ALA A 158 -17.50 -6.57 -4.96
C ALA A 158 -18.77 -5.70 -5.01
N MET A 159 -19.25 -5.36 -6.21
CA MET A 159 -20.45 -4.56 -6.41
C MET A 159 -21.72 -5.32 -5.99
N GLN A 160 -21.83 -6.62 -6.27
CA GLN A 160 -22.95 -7.43 -5.81
C GLN A 160 -23.07 -7.40 -4.29
N ILE A 161 -21.94 -7.61 -3.58
CA ILE A 161 -21.92 -7.59 -2.12
C ILE A 161 -22.23 -6.19 -1.60
N PHE A 162 -21.60 -5.17 -2.17
CA PHE A 162 -21.86 -3.78 -1.83
C PHE A 162 -23.35 -3.43 -1.92
N ASN A 163 -24.03 -3.88 -2.99
CA ASN A 163 -25.45 -3.58 -3.21
C ASN A 163 -26.38 -4.30 -2.21
N VAL A 164 -26.05 -5.54 -1.82
CA VAL A 164 -26.90 -6.29 -0.87
C VAL A 164 -26.64 -5.94 0.59
N MET A 165 -25.57 -5.20 0.90
CA MET A 165 -25.32 -4.72 2.26
C MET A 165 -26.42 -3.76 2.72
N PRO A 166 -27.10 -4.07 3.85
CA PRO A 166 -28.20 -3.24 4.35
C PRO A 166 -27.72 -1.88 4.87
N HIS A 167 -26.53 -1.85 5.43
CA HIS A 167 -25.88 -0.65 5.96
C HIS A 167 -24.48 -0.51 5.42
N LYS A 168 -24.15 0.69 4.97
CA LYS A 168 -22.85 1.05 4.44
C LYS A 168 -22.32 2.26 5.21
N ASN A 169 -21.03 2.27 5.55
CA ASN A 169 -20.38 3.44 6.10
C ASN A 169 -19.39 4.03 5.08
N VAL A 170 -18.76 5.14 5.41
CA VAL A 170 -17.80 5.81 4.52
C VAL A 170 -16.66 4.89 4.09
N LEU A 171 -16.24 3.94 4.95
CA LEU A 171 -15.18 2.98 4.61
C LEU A 171 -15.65 2.00 3.53
N THR A 172 -16.90 1.53 3.61
CA THR A 172 -17.50 0.65 2.58
C THR A 172 -17.54 1.34 1.22
N TRP A 173 -18.00 2.58 1.18
CA TRP A 173 -18.02 3.39 -0.04
C TRP A 173 -16.60 3.60 -0.59
N ASN A 174 -15.65 3.96 0.27
CA ASN A 174 -14.26 4.16 -0.13
C ASN A 174 -13.61 2.88 -0.67
N ALA A 175 -13.89 1.72 -0.07
CA ALA A 175 -13.39 0.44 -0.56
C ALA A 175 -13.86 0.15 -1.99
N MET A 176 -15.16 0.34 -2.25
CA MET A 176 -15.73 0.12 -3.59
C MET A 176 -15.22 1.14 -4.61
N LEU A 177 -15.18 2.44 -4.24
CA LEU A 177 -14.63 3.51 -5.07
C LEU A 177 -13.17 3.22 -5.45
N ASN A 178 -12.35 2.79 -4.48
CA ASN A 178 -10.95 2.47 -4.70
C ASN A 178 -10.78 1.28 -5.66
N GLY A 179 -11.59 0.23 -5.51
CA GLY A 179 -11.57 -0.89 -6.45
C GLY A 179 -11.87 -0.45 -7.88
N LEU A 180 -12.92 0.35 -8.08
CA LEU A 180 -13.28 0.90 -9.39
C LEU A 180 -12.15 1.77 -9.96
N ALA A 181 -11.53 2.61 -9.14
CA ALA A 181 -10.44 3.49 -9.56
C ALA A 181 -9.20 2.69 -9.99
N MET A 182 -8.79 1.69 -9.20
CA MET A 182 -7.59 0.88 -9.46
C MET A 182 -7.71 0.03 -10.73
N HIS A 183 -8.93 -0.39 -11.08
CA HIS A 183 -9.18 -1.26 -12.23
C HIS A 183 -9.71 -0.52 -13.47
N GLY A 184 -9.54 0.81 -13.52
CA GLY A 184 -9.84 1.60 -14.71
C GLY A 184 -11.32 1.88 -14.95
N HIS A 185 -12.20 1.60 -13.97
CA HIS A 185 -13.63 1.87 -14.06
C HIS A 185 -13.99 3.29 -13.59
N GLY A 186 -13.21 4.32 -14.01
CA GLY A 186 -13.35 5.69 -13.50
C GLY A 186 -14.75 6.26 -13.64
N GLN A 187 -15.44 6.06 -14.78
CA GLN A 187 -16.80 6.57 -14.97
C GLN A 187 -17.77 5.99 -13.92
N LYS A 188 -17.64 4.68 -13.63
CA LYS A 188 -18.45 4.04 -12.58
C LYS A 188 -18.09 4.56 -11.19
N ALA A 189 -16.79 4.86 -10.94
CA ALA A 189 -16.35 5.44 -9.68
C ALA A 189 -16.97 6.84 -9.45
N LEU A 190 -17.01 7.68 -10.50
CA LEU A 190 -17.65 9.01 -10.39
C LEU A 190 -19.15 8.90 -10.15
N GLN A 191 -19.83 7.98 -10.82
CA GLN A 191 -21.26 7.71 -10.60
C GLN A 191 -21.52 7.24 -9.16
N LEU A 192 -20.66 6.35 -8.65
CA LEU A 192 -20.77 5.85 -7.28
C LEU A 192 -20.50 6.96 -6.24
N PHE A 193 -19.58 7.88 -6.51
CA PHE A 193 -19.38 9.07 -5.66
C PHE A 193 -20.64 9.93 -5.59
N GLU A 194 -21.29 10.17 -6.73
CA GLU A 194 -22.53 10.95 -6.78
C GLU A 194 -23.70 10.23 -6.07
N GLU A 195 -23.73 8.90 -6.15
CA GLU A 195 -24.69 8.07 -5.42
C GLU A 195 -24.47 8.16 -3.90
N MET A 196 -23.20 8.05 -3.44
CA MET A 196 -22.82 8.24 -2.04
C MET A 196 -23.34 9.56 -1.46
N VAL A 197 -23.16 10.65 -2.21
CA VAL A 197 -23.63 11.99 -1.80
C VAL A 197 -25.15 12.05 -1.79
N ARG A 198 -25.82 11.44 -2.79
CA ARG A 198 -27.30 11.41 -2.89
C ARG A 198 -27.93 10.60 -1.76
N GLU A 199 -27.27 9.53 -1.30
CA GLU A 199 -27.70 8.76 -0.12
C GLU A 199 -27.42 9.48 1.21
N GLY A 200 -26.91 10.71 1.17
CA GLY A 200 -26.63 11.52 2.36
C GLY A 200 -25.34 11.16 3.08
N MET A 201 -24.53 10.27 2.50
CA MET A 201 -23.22 9.92 3.06
C MET A 201 -22.20 11.04 2.76
N ARG A 202 -21.61 11.60 3.81
CA ARG A 202 -20.65 12.70 3.66
C ARG A 202 -19.27 12.18 3.22
N PRO A 203 -18.74 12.56 2.04
CA PRO A 203 -17.38 12.27 1.63
C PRO A 203 -16.34 12.80 2.63
N ASN A 204 -15.28 12.03 2.85
CA ASN A 204 -14.13 12.44 3.63
C ASN A 204 -12.89 12.64 2.74
N GLU A 205 -11.74 12.96 3.34
CA GLU A 205 -10.47 13.16 2.63
C GLU A 205 -10.09 11.96 1.76
N VAL A 206 -10.27 10.73 2.27
CA VAL A 206 -9.98 9.49 1.54
C VAL A 206 -10.91 9.34 0.34
N THR A 207 -12.20 9.68 0.48
CA THR A 207 -13.17 9.64 -0.62
C THR A 207 -12.74 10.54 -1.77
N PHE A 208 -12.34 11.79 -1.47
CA PHE A 208 -11.83 12.70 -2.50
C PHE A 208 -10.54 12.21 -3.12
N LEU A 209 -9.59 11.67 -2.34
CA LEU A 209 -8.35 11.13 -2.86
C LEU A 209 -8.60 10.00 -3.87
N VAL A 210 -9.47 9.06 -3.51
CA VAL A 210 -9.81 7.93 -4.40
C VAL A 210 -10.53 8.41 -5.67
N THR A 211 -11.42 9.40 -5.55
CA THR A 211 -12.11 10.00 -6.69
C THR A 211 -11.14 10.72 -7.63
N LEU A 212 -10.19 11.48 -7.09
CA LEU A 212 -9.12 12.10 -7.88
C LEU A 212 -8.23 11.05 -8.57
N THR A 213 -7.94 9.94 -7.89
CA THR A 213 -7.20 8.82 -8.46
C THR A 213 -7.96 8.19 -9.64
N ALA A 214 -9.28 8.03 -9.51
CA ALA A 214 -10.13 7.55 -10.60
C ALA A 214 -10.11 8.50 -11.81
N CYS A 215 -10.19 9.81 -11.58
CA CYS A 215 -10.03 10.82 -12.64
C CYS A 215 -8.66 10.73 -13.30
N CYS A 216 -7.58 10.56 -12.51
CA CYS A 216 -6.21 10.44 -13.00
C CYS A 216 -6.05 9.26 -13.95
N HIS A 217 -6.52 8.07 -13.56
CA HIS A 217 -6.39 6.86 -14.36
C HIS A 217 -7.19 6.90 -15.67
N CYS A 218 -8.29 7.66 -15.70
CA CYS A 218 -9.17 7.76 -16.86
C CYS A 218 -8.98 9.04 -17.68
N GLY A 219 -8.09 9.94 -17.30
CA GLY A 219 -7.83 11.17 -18.03
C GLY A 219 -8.93 12.23 -17.92
N PHE A 220 -9.79 12.18 -16.89
CA PHE A 220 -10.93 13.09 -16.70
C PHE A 220 -10.51 14.43 -16.06
N VAL A 221 -9.77 15.25 -16.80
CA VAL A 221 -9.13 16.49 -16.27
C VAL A 221 -10.16 17.47 -15.71
N GLY A 222 -11.27 17.67 -16.39
CA GLY A 222 -12.35 18.58 -15.96
C GLY A 222 -12.94 18.16 -14.61
N GLU A 223 -13.26 16.88 -14.49
CA GLU A 223 -13.83 16.29 -13.29
C GLU A 223 -12.82 16.33 -12.12
N GLY A 224 -11.54 16.02 -12.37
CA GLY A 224 -10.49 16.09 -11.36
C GLY A 224 -10.38 17.50 -10.76
N ARG A 225 -10.36 18.55 -11.59
CA ARG A 225 -10.36 19.94 -11.13
C ARG A 225 -11.61 20.27 -10.30
N ARG A 226 -12.79 19.80 -10.77
CA ARG A 226 -14.07 20.01 -10.07
C ARG A 226 -14.04 19.38 -8.68
N TYR A 227 -13.65 18.12 -8.54
CA TYR A 227 -13.59 17.43 -7.25
C TYR A 227 -12.55 18.02 -6.33
N PHE A 228 -11.37 18.40 -6.83
CA PHE A 228 -10.36 19.10 -6.04
C PHE A 228 -10.84 20.46 -5.52
N HIS A 229 -11.64 21.17 -6.32
CA HIS A 229 -12.28 22.42 -5.88
C HIS A 229 -13.39 22.15 -4.86
N TRP A 230 -14.23 21.14 -5.09
CA TRP A 230 -15.31 20.79 -4.15
C TRP A 230 -14.78 20.42 -2.77
N MET A 231 -13.70 19.66 -2.69
CA MET A 231 -13.06 19.33 -1.42
C MET A 231 -12.76 20.57 -0.55
N LYS A 232 -12.34 21.67 -1.19
CA LYS A 232 -12.01 22.94 -0.53
C LYS A 232 -13.22 23.84 -0.30
N SER A 233 -14.36 23.54 -0.92
CA SER A 233 -15.57 24.39 -0.82
C SER A 233 -16.11 24.45 0.61
N GLN A 234 -16.95 25.44 0.87
CA GLN A 234 -17.63 25.58 2.18
C GLN A 234 -18.49 24.38 2.55
N GLN A 235 -18.99 23.63 1.56
CA GLN A 235 -19.80 22.44 1.76
C GLN A 235 -19.04 21.32 2.47
N TYR A 236 -17.77 21.08 2.08
CA TYR A 236 -16.98 19.99 2.63
C TYR A 236 -15.94 20.48 3.62
N ASN A 237 -15.30 21.64 3.35
CA ASN A 237 -14.29 22.28 4.16
C ASN A 237 -13.14 21.34 4.54
N LEU A 238 -12.65 20.56 3.56
CA LEU A 238 -11.57 19.62 3.73
C LEU A 238 -10.29 20.20 3.10
N PRO A 239 -9.28 20.57 3.91
CA PRO A 239 -8.02 21.06 3.36
C PRO A 239 -7.29 19.94 2.62
N PRO A 240 -6.88 20.15 1.35
CA PRO A 240 -6.12 19.15 0.62
C PRO A 240 -4.79 18.85 1.31
N ARG A 241 -4.48 17.58 1.51
CA ARG A 241 -3.21 17.09 2.01
C ARG A 241 -2.23 16.81 0.86
N LEU A 242 -1.01 16.45 1.22
CA LEU A 242 0.08 16.17 0.26
C LEU A 242 -0.33 15.15 -0.82
N GLU A 243 -1.08 14.11 -0.42
CA GLU A 243 -1.54 13.05 -1.32
C GLU A 243 -2.52 13.57 -2.38
N HIS A 244 -3.40 14.51 -2.01
CA HIS A 244 -4.35 15.13 -2.96
C HIS A 244 -3.63 16.00 -3.98
N TYR A 245 -2.66 16.82 -3.51
CA TYR A 245 -1.82 17.61 -4.40
C TYR A 245 -0.98 16.70 -5.31
N GLY A 246 -0.40 15.63 -4.75
CA GLY A 246 0.38 14.65 -5.51
C GLY A 246 -0.42 13.99 -6.62
N CYS A 247 -1.67 13.59 -6.32
CA CYS A 247 -2.56 13.02 -7.31
C CYS A 247 -2.89 14.03 -8.41
N MET A 248 -3.19 15.29 -8.06
CA MET A 248 -3.50 16.33 -9.04
C MET A 248 -2.29 16.72 -9.89
N VAL A 249 -1.09 16.82 -9.31
CA VAL A 249 0.14 17.13 -10.07
C VAL A 249 0.48 15.99 -11.04
N ASP A 250 0.47 14.72 -10.58
CA ASP A 250 0.68 13.56 -11.46
C ASP A 250 -0.33 13.53 -12.61
N PHE A 251 -1.60 13.83 -12.30
CA PHE A 251 -2.68 13.88 -13.26
C PHE A 251 -2.46 14.96 -14.34
N LEU A 252 -2.16 16.19 -13.92
CA LEU A 252 -1.87 17.29 -14.85
C LEU A 252 -0.63 17.01 -15.69
N CYS A 253 0.39 16.41 -15.10
CA CYS A 253 1.59 15.96 -15.79
C CYS A 253 1.27 14.95 -16.89
N ARG A 254 0.49 13.91 -16.59
CA ARG A 254 0.06 12.90 -17.58
C ARG A 254 -0.81 13.49 -18.69
N ALA A 255 -1.59 14.52 -18.38
CA ALA A 255 -2.40 15.24 -19.37
C ALA A 255 -1.59 16.24 -20.22
N GLY A 256 -0.27 16.38 -19.99
CA GLY A 256 0.59 17.33 -20.69
C GLY A 256 0.42 18.79 -20.25
N LEU A 257 -0.29 19.03 -19.14
CA LEU A 257 -0.58 20.37 -18.61
C LEU A 257 0.49 20.78 -17.57
N LEU A 258 1.73 20.83 -18.03
CA LEU A 258 2.89 21.05 -17.15
C LEU A 258 2.85 22.41 -16.46
N ASP A 259 2.46 23.48 -17.15
CA ASP A 259 2.40 24.82 -16.56
C ASP A 259 1.43 24.87 -15.39
N GLU A 260 0.25 24.25 -15.54
CA GLU A 260 -0.74 24.16 -14.45
C GLU A 260 -0.23 23.29 -13.29
N ALA A 261 0.47 22.20 -13.59
CA ALA A 261 1.10 21.36 -12.58
C ALA A 261 2.16 22.14 -11.76
N LEU A 262 2.95 22.97 -12.43
CA LEU A 262 3.93 23.84 -11.80
C LEU A 262 3.28 24.92 -10.92
N GLU A 263 2.24 25.59 -11.44
CA GLU A 263 1.47 26.58 -10.66
C GLU A 263 0.82 25.96 -9.44
N LEU A 264 0.21 24.77 -9.59
CA LEU A 264 -0.36 24.03 -8.46
C LEU A 264 0.70 23.69 -7.41
N THR A 265 1.87 23.26 -7.85
CA THR A 265 3.01 22.92 -6.95
C THR A 265 3.53 24.14 -6.19
N LYS A 266 3.60 25.31 -6.86
CA LYS A 266 3.96 26.57 -6.18
C LYS A 266 2.92 27.01 -5.15
N ALA A 267 1.64 26.79 -5.44
CA ALA A 267 0.53 27.16 -4.57
C ALA A 267 0.31 26.20 -3.39
N MET A 268 1.06 25.10 -3.30
CA MET A 268 0.96 24.15 -2.17
C MET A 268 1.39 24.82 -0.85
N PRO A 269 0.60 24.64 0.24
CA PRO A 269 0.96 25.16 1.57
C PRO A 269 2.05 24.30 2.26
N MET A 270 2.44 23.17 1.69
CA MET A 270 3.47 22.25 2.20
C MET A 270 4.54 22.01 1.13
N LEU A 271 5.68 21.46 1.53
CA LEU A 271 6.73 21.07 0.59
C LEU A 271 6.31 19.86 -0.25
N PRO A 272 6.56 19.88 -1.57
CA PRO A 272 6.33 18.73 -2.44
C PRO A 272 7.16 17.52 -1.99
N ASP A 273 6.59 16.32 -2.08
CA ASP A 273 7.30 15.08 -1.80
C ASP A 273 8.00 14.51 -3.06
N VAL A 274 8.71 13.37 -2.85
CA VAL A 274 9.43 12.64 -3.90
C VAL A 274 8.54 12.30 -5.09
N ARG A 275 7.28 11.94 -4.84
CA ARG A 275 6.34 11.52 -5.89
C ARG A 275 5.93 12.68 -6.78
N ILE A 276 5.61 13.83 -6.17
CA ILE A 276 5.27 15.06 -6.89
C ILE A 276 6.45 15.50 -7.75
N MET A 277 7.64 15.50 -7.16
CA MET A 277 8.85 15.89 -7.86
C MET A 277 9.20 14.91 -8.99
N GLY A 278 9.03 13.62 -8.76
CA GLY A 278 9.22 12.58 -9.78
C GLY A 278 8.27 12.73 -10.96
N ALA A 279 6.99 13.04 -10.71
CA ALA A 279 6.00 13.28 -11.77
C ALA A 279 6.39 14.49 -12.64
N LEU A 280 6.70 15.63 -12.03
CA LEU A 280 7.17 16.82 -12.74
C LEU A 280 8.42 16.56 -13.56
N LEU A 281 9.43 15.93 -12.96
CA LEU A 281 10.71 15.64 -13.61
C LEU A 281 10.55 14.68 -14.79
N SER A 282 9.70 13.65 -14.64
CA SER A 282 9.42 12.68 -15.70
C SER A 282 8.75 13.35 -16.89
N THR A 283 7.81 14.26 -16.63
CA THR A 283 7.09 15.01 -17.67
C THR A 283 7.99 15.99 -18.38
N CYS A 284 8.87 16.71 -17.66
CA CYS A 284 9.87 17.58 -18.26
C CYS A 284 10.79 16.81 -19.20
N LYS A 285 11.22 15.61 -18.80
CA LYS A 285 12.05 14.74 -19.64
C LYS A 285 11.30 14.29 -20.90
N ALA A 286 10.03 13.92 -20.78
CA ALA A 286 9.22 13.43 -21.90
C ALA A 286 8.95 14.54 -22.95
N ASN A 287 8.79 15.78 -22.51
CA ASN A 287 8.52 16.93 -23.39
C ASN A 287 9.77 17.59 -24.00
N GLY A 288 10.94 17.03 -23.74
CA GLY A 288 12.17 17.26 -24.52
C GLY A 288 12.72 18.67 -24.53
N ASN A 289 12.69 19.55 -23.61
CA ASN A 289 13.32 20.87 -23.46
C ASN A 289 12.51 21.88 -22.65
N VAL A 290 11.76 21.43 -21.68
CA VAL A 290 11.10 22.39 -20.79
C VAL A 290 12.12 22.87 -19.76
N GLU A 291 12.51 24.14 -19.86
CA GLU A 291 13.28 24.81 -18.82
C GLU A 291 12.39 24.90 -17.56
N LEU A 292 12.77 24.15 -16.53
CA LEU A 292 12.12 24.30 -15.24
C LEU A 292 12.41 25.67 -14.64
N PRO A 293 11.42 26.36 -14.05
CA PRO A 293 11.63 27.58 -13.32
C PRO A 293 12.75 27.40 -12.28
N ARG A 294 13.63 28.39 -12.18
CA ARG A 294 14.80 28.34 -11.29
C ARG A 294 14.44 28.06 -9.84
N GLU A 295 13.32 28.61 -9.39
CA GLU A 295 12.79 28.41 -8.04
C GLU A 295 12.45 26.94 -7.72
N ILE A 296 11.94 26.21 -8.73
CA ILE A 296 11.65 24.76 -8.59
C ILE A 296 12.95 23.96 -8.58
N LEU A 297 13.90 24.31 -9.44
CA LEU A 297 15.22 23.67 -9.44
C LEU A 297 15.96 23.90 -8.11
N ASP A 298 15.86 25.08 -7.52
CA ASP A 298 16.50 25.38 -6.26
C ASP A 298 15.85 24.58 -5.11
N ARG A 299 14.52 24.49 -5.06
CA ARG A 299 13.79 23.62 -4.10
C ARG A 299 14.15 22.15 -4.28
N LEU A 300 14.35 21.69 -5.51
CA LEU A 300 14.76 20.32 -5.82
C LEU A 300 16.16 19.98 -5.29
N VAL A 301 17.09 20.94 -5.38
CA VAL A 301 18.47 20.77 -4.90
C VAL A 301 18.54 20.72 -3.37
N GLU A 302 17.63 21.42 -2.69
CA GLU A 302 17.50 21.41 -1.22
C GLU A 302 16.76 20.17 -0.70
N PHE A 303 16.10 19.44 -1.59
CA PHE A 303 15.30 18.28 -1.21
C PHE A 303 16.18 17.08 -0.87
N ASP A 304 16.13 16.65 0.40
CA ASP A 304 16.82 15.44 0.86
C ASP A 304 15.90 14.22 0.70
N SER A 305 16.20 13.38 -0.27
CA SER A 305 15.46 12.14 -0.53
C SER A 305 16.36 10.94 -0.32
N ARG A 306 15.80 9.85 0.20
CA ARG A 306 16.47 8.54 0.22
C ARG A 306 16.24 7.73 -1.06
N ASP A 307 15.41 8.23 -1.99
CA ASP A 307 15.11 7.55 -3.26
C ASP A 307 16.16 7.87 -4.34
N SER A 308 16.94 6.86 -4.70
CA SER A 308 17.98 6.98 -5.73
C SER A 308 17.43 7.36 -7.10
N GLY A 309 16.21 6.97 -7.45
CA GLY A 309 15.57 7.27 -8.73
C GLY A 309 15.32 8.76 -8.92
N VAL A 310 14.88 9.44 -7.87
CA VAL A 310 14.65 10.90 -7.87
C VAL A 310 15.95 11.66 -8.10
N TYR A 311 17.03 11.28 -7.44
CA TYR A 311 18.32 11.91 -7.63
C TYR A 311 18.86 11.70 -9.06
N VAL A 312 18.64 10.53 -9.67
CA VAL A 312 19.01 10.29 -11.07
C VAL A 312 18.24 11.23 -12.00
N LEU A 313 16.91 11.31 -11.83
CA LEU A 313 16.06 12.20 -12.62
C LEU A 313 16.47 13.66 -12.44
N LEU A 314 16.66 14.10 -11.20
CA LEU A 314 17.12 15.44 -10.86
C LEU A 314 18.47 15.76 -11.49
N SER A 315 19.46 14.86 -11.36
CA SER A 315 20.77 15.02 -11.99
C SER A 315 20.68 15.21 -13.50
N ASN A 316 19.81 14.44 -14.16
CA ASN A 316 19.62 14.54 -15.61
C ASN A 316 18.98 15.87 -16.03
N ILE A 317 17.98 16.35 -15.27
CA ILE A 317 17.32 17.63 -15.58
C ILE A 317 18.23 18.83 -15.28
N LEU A 318 18.97 18.78 -14.18
CA LEU A 318 19.98 19.79 -13.89
C LEU A 318 21.05 19.84 -14.99
N ALA A 319 21.43 18.69 -15.58
CA ALA A 319 22.36 18.63 -16.70
C ALA A 319 21.77 19.27 -17.99
N ILE A 320 20.49 19.00 -18.30
CA ILE A 320 19.76 19.61 -19.42
C ILE A 320 19.71 21.14 -19.24
N ASN A 321 19.48 21.61 -18.00
CA ASN A 321 19.48 23.04 -17.68
C ASN A 321 20.88 23.63 -17.44
N GLN A 322 21.96 22.92 -17.84
CA GLN A 322 23.35 23.33 -17.74
C GLN A 322 23.87 23.69 -16.33
N ARG A 323 23.14 23.23 -15.28
CA ARG A 323 23.50 23.46 -13.88
C ARG A 323 24.52 22.42 -13.38
N TRP A 324 25.70 22.38 -13.96
CA TRP A 324 26.74 21.37 -13.76
C TRP A 324 27.27 21.29 -12.32
N ALA A 325 27.30 22.43 -11.60
CA ALA A 325 27.69 22.47 -10.19
C ALA A 325 26.70 21.65 -9.32
N ASP A 326 25.41 21.83 -9.56
CA ASP A 326 24.35 21.11 -8.86
C ASP A 326 24.31 19.62 -9.24
N VAL A 327 24.54 19.28 -10.51
CA VAL A 327 24.72 17.89 -10.96
C VAL A 327 25.82 17.20 -10.15
N THR A 328 26.97 17.87 -9.99
CA THR A 328 28.10 17.33 -9.23
C THR A 328 27.73 17.14 -7.74
N ARG A 329 27.02 18.10 -7.17
CA ARG A 329 26.53 18.03 -5.77
C ARG A 329 25.59 16.84 -5.59
N ILE A 330 24.57 16.71 -6.44
CA ILE A 330 23.58 15.62 -6.38
C ILE A 330 24.22 14.26 -6.55
N ARG A 331 25.12 14.10 -7.54
CA ARG A 331 25.82 12.82 -7.76
C ARG A 331 26.75 12.45 -6.61
N ARG A 332 27.28 13.44 -5.90
CA ARG A 332 28.08 13.19 -4.67
C ARG A 332 27.18 12.68 -3.54
N LEU A 333 26.03 13.29 -3.32
CA LEU A 333 25.03 12.82 -2.34
C LEU A 333 24.61 11.37 -2.62
N MET A 334 24.37 11.02 -3.89
CA MET A 334 24.05 9.64 -4.28
C MET A 334 25.14 8.62 -3.92
N LYS A 335 26.41 9.02 -3.89
CA LYS A 335 27.53 8.12 -3.53
C LYS A 335 27.71 7.96 -2.01
N MET A 336 27.19 8.91 -1.23
CA MET A 336 27.47 8.99 0.21
C MET A 336 26.48 8.22 1.09
N GLY A 337 25.48 7.51 0.55
CA GLY A 337 24.61 6.75 1.45
C GLY A 337 23.24 6.31 0.91
N ILE A 338 23.02 6.32 -0.39
CA ILE A 338 21.76 5.83 -0.95
C ILE A 338 21.96 4.39 -1.43
N GLU A 339 21.45 3.43 -0.66
CA GLU A 339 21.36 2.04 -1.11
C GLU A 339 20.37 1.95 -2.26
N LYS A 340 20.83 1.45 -3.42
CA LYS A 340 19.94 1.09 -4.51
C LYS A 340 19.20 -0.17 -4.13
N THR A 341 17.91 -0.07 -3.86
CA THR A 341 17.04 -1.24 -3.81
C THR A 341 17.01 -1.89 -5.20
N PRO A 342 17.49 -3.12 -5.35
CA PRO A 342 17.41 -3.81 -6.63
C PRO A 342 15.94 -4.01 -7.01
N GLY A 343 15.61 -3.80 -8.28
CA GLY A 343 14.27 -4.10 -8.79
C GLY A 343 13.95 -5.57 -8.61
N SER A 344 12.79 -5.89 -8.07
CA SER A 344 12.28 -7.25 -7.97
C SER A 344 11.01 -7.41 -8.78
N SER A 345 10.79 -8.62 -9.29
CA SER A 345 9.57 -9.05 -9.96
C SER A 345 9.14 -10.39 -9.40
N VAL A 346 7.84 -10.56 -9.21
CA VAL A 346 7.29 -11.83 -8.74
C VAL A 346 6.56 -12.49 -9.89
N ILE A 347 6.89 -13.74 -10.17
CA ILE A 347 6.15 -14.60 -11.11
C ILE A 347 5.62 -15.83 -10.39
N GLU A 348 4.45 -16.27 -10.76
CA GLU A 348 3.87 -17.53 -10.28
C GLU A 348 4.08 -18.62 -11.30
N VAL A 349 4.69 -19.73 -10.86
CA VAL A 349 4.89 -20.94 -11.68
C VAL A 349 4.45 -22.14 -10.85
N ASP A 350 3.52 -22.94 -11.38
CA ASP A 350 2.97 -24.12 -10.71
C ASP A 350 2.41 -23.84 -9.29
N GLY A 351 1.70 -22.69 -9.13
CA GLY A 351 1.11 -22.28 -7.86
C GLY A 351 2.12 -21.81 -6.81
N LYS A 352 3.38 -21.58 -7.18
CA LYS A 352 4.43 -21.05 -6.31
C LYS A 352 4.89 -19.68 -6.80
N ALA A 353 4.91 -18.70 -5.90
CA ALA A 353 5.45 -17.38 -6.20
C ALA A 353 6.98 -17.41 -6.17
N HIS A 354 7.59 -16.95 -7.25
CA HIS A 354 9.04 -16.82 -7.40
C HIS A 354 9.39 -15.34 -7.50
N GLU A 355 10.15 -14.82 -6.54
CA GLU A 355 10.68 -13.46 -6.60
C GLU A 355 12.00 -13.46 -7.35
N ILE A 356 12.09 -12.66 -8.41
CA ILE A 356 13.28 -12.47 -9.23
C ILE A 356 13.85 -11.10 -8.91
N ILE A 357 15.03 -11.06 -8.33
CA ILE A 357 15.76 -9.82 -8.01
C ILE A 357 16.87 -9.61 -9.03
N VAL A 358 17.07 -8.37 -9.47
CA VAL A 358 18.15 -8.03 -10.40
C VAL A 358 19.50 -8.38 -9.76
N GLY A 359 20.22 -9.31 -10.38
CA GLY A 359 21.53 -9.80 -9.90
C GLY A 359 21.49 -11.08 -9.05
N ASP A 360 20.32 -11.63 -8.77
CA ASP A 360 20.18 -12.89 -8.04
C ASP A 360 20.53 -14.10 -8.95
N LEU A 361 21.46 -14.95 -8.49
CA LEU A 361 21.95 -16.11 -9.23
C LEU A 361 21.41 -17.44 -8.67
N ARG A 362 20.47 -17.38 -7.72
CA ARG A 362 19.99 -18.58 -6.98
C ARG A 362 19.13 -19.55 -7.79
N TYR A 363 18.63 -19.14 -8.96
CA TYR A 363 17.75 -19.96 -9.76
C TYR A 363 18.52 -20.76 -10.82
N PRO A 364 18.34 -22.10 -10.89
CA PRO A 364 19.03 -22.96 -11.88
C PRO A 364 18.74 -22.57 -13.33
N GLN A 365 17.61 -21.89 -13.57
CA GLN A 365 17.14 -21.46 -14.90
C GLN A 365 17.53 -20.01 -15.23
N ASP A 366 18.27 -19.31 -14.35
CA ASP A 366 18.65 -17.90 -14.53
C ASP A 366 19.32 -17.61 -15.87
N LYS A 367 20.20 -18.50 -16.33
CA LYS A 367 20.85 -18.38 -17.65
C LYS A 367 19.86 -18.36 -18.81
N HIS A 368 18.84 -19.20 -18.78
CA HIS A 368 17.83 -19.26 -19.84
C HIS A 368 16.91 -18.05 -19.80
N ILE A 369 16.49 -17.63 -18.60
CA ILE A 369 15.68 -16.43 -18.41
C ILE A 369 16.43 -15.18 -18.91
N ARG A 370 17.70 -15.01 -18.57
CA ARG A 370 18.53 -13.88 -19.03
C ARG A 370 18.74 -13.88 -20.54
N LEU A 371 18.99 -15.05 -21.14
CA LEU A 371 19.11 -15.19 -22.59
C LEU A 371 17.79 -14.82 -23.28
N PHE A 372 16.66 -15.26 -22.75
CA PHE A 372 15.33 -14.92 -23.25
C PHE A 372 15.03 -13.42 -23.11
N LEU A 373 15.26 -12.82 -21.94
CA LEU A 373 15.10 -11.38 -21.73
C LEU A 373 16.02 -10.55 -22.63
N LYS A 374 17.26 -11.00 -22.84
CA LYS A 374 18.18 -10.36 -23.78
C LYS A 374 17.69 -10.45 -25.21
N SER A 375 17.16 -11.59 -25.64
CA SER A 375 16.57 -11.78 -26.97
C SER A 375 15.34 -10.90 -27.19
N LEU A 376 14.47 -10.74 -26.17
CA LEU A 376 13.33 -9.83 -26.21
C LEU A 376 13.77 -8.37 -26.31
N SER A 377 14.76 -7.96 -25.51
CA SER A 377 15.34 -6.61 -25.56
C SER A 377 15.94 -6.31 -26.94
N ASP A 378 16.73 -7.24 -27.49
CA ASP A 378 17.33 -7.08 -28.81
C ASP A 378 16.27 -7.03 -29.93
N THR A 379 15.18 -7.77 -29.78
CA THR A 379 14.05 -7.77 -30.72
C THR A 379 13.28 -6.46 -30.67
N GLN A 380 13.00 -5.94 -29.47
CA GLN A 380 12.34 -4.64 -29.28
C GLN A 380 13.19 -3.49 -29.80
N ILE A 381 14.51 -3.49 -29.53
CA ILE A 381 15.44 -2.49 -30.02
C ILE A 381 15.52 -2.55 -31.55
N LYS A 382 15.59 -3.74 -32.16
CA LYS A 382 15.58 -3.90 -33.61
C LYS A 382 14.26 -3.46 -34.24
N SER A 383 13.12 -3.73 -33.61
CA SER A 383 11.81 -3.26 -34.05
C SER A 383 11.71 -1.74 -33.99
N PHE A 384 12.19 -1.15 -32.89
CA PHE A 384 12.22 0.31 -32.70
C PHE A 384 13.15 1.00 -33.69
N LEU A 385 14.37 0.48 -33.94
CA LEU A 385 15.28 0.99 -34.94
C LEU A 385 14.71 0.86 -36.36
N LYS A 386 14.00 -0.23 -36.66
CA LYS A 386 13.31 -0.40 -37.93
C LYS A 386 12.18 0.59 -38.16
N SER A 387 11.44 0.95 -37.10
CA SER A 387 10.38 1.97 -37.18
C SER A 387 10.94 3.36 -37.40
N ILE A 388 12.10 3.68 -36.84
CA ILE A 388 12.80 4.96 -37.07
C ILE A 388 13.35 5.04 -38.49
N LEU A 389 13.94 3.96 -39.02
CA LEU A 389 14.51 3.92 -40.35
C LEU A 389 13.47 3.95 -41.45
N ASN A 390 12.26 3.40 -41.21
CA ASN A 390 11.16 3.40 -42.18
C ASN A 390 10.24 4.65 -42.07
N GLY A 391 10.45 5.52 -41.11
CA GLY A 391 9.69 6.77 -40.90
C GLY A 391 10.29 7.99 -41.62
N HIS A 392 11.36 7.82 -42.43
CA HIS A 392 12.03 8.86 -43.20
C HIS A 392 12.05 8.56 -44.71
N SER A 393 10.94 8.04 -45.25
CA SER A 393 10.74 7.99 -46.71
C SER A 393 9.35 8.54 -47.06
#